data_08764bd32f39c32768b93a3ce4e4b6ad
#
_entry.id   08764bd32f39c32768b93a3ce4e4b6ad
#
_cell.length_a   1.000
_cell.length_b   1.000
_cell.length_c   1.000
_cell.angle_alpha   90.00
_cell.angle_beta   90.00
_cell.angle_gamma   90.00
#
_symmetry.space_group_name_H-M   'P 1'
#
loop_
_entity.id
_entity.type
_entity.pdbx_description
1 polymer ?
#
loop_
_entity_poly.entity_id
_entity_poly.type
_entity_poly.pdbx_seq_one_letter_code
_entity_poly.pdbx_strand_id
1 'polypeptide(L)'
;VKDFAPISLLAVVPNVLVVNAAKNPDKSVKEVIAHAKKEPGKLTYASAGNGTSIHLAGEVFASMAGVNILHIPYKGSGPAITDMLGGQVDLMFDSITSARPHIQSGKLRALGVTTAKRSGALPDVPTIAEAGVPGYEVSPWFAVFAPAGTPPEVVAKLNKVLNDAMKEPDTLKKLE
;
A
#
# COMPACT_ATOMS: atom_id res chain seq x y z
N VAL A 1 4.38 -8.16 -21.17
CA VAL A 1 3.05 -7.82 -21.68
C VAL A 1 3.21 -7.36 -23.11
N LYS A 2 2.59 -8.07 -24.08
CA LYS A 2 2.88 -7.91 -25.52
C LYS A 2 2.55 -6.49 -26.08
N ASP A 3 1.65 -5.77 -25.40
CA ASP A 3 1.11 -4.50 -25.90
C ASP A 3 1.84 -3.26 -25.37
N PHE A 4 2.87 -3.45 -24.53
CA PHE A 4 3.61 -2.36 -23.90
C PHE A 4 5.12 -2.54 -23.97
N ALA A 5 5.84 -1.45 -24.17
CA ALA A 5 7.29 -1.32 -24.06
C ALA A 5 7.62 -0.62 -22.71
N PRO A 6 8.38 -1.24 -21.80
CA PRO A 6 8.76 -0.60 -20.54
C PRO A 6 9.74 0.56 -20.81
N ILE A 7 9.51 1.70 -20.14
CA ILE A 7 10.39 2.88 -20.24
C ILE A 7 11.22 3.01 -18.97
N SER A 8 10.60 3.20 -17.80
CA SER A 8 11.33 3.40 -16.54
C SER A 8 10.49 3.02 -15.33
N LEU A 9 11.13 2.42 -14.32
CA LEU A 9 10.61 2.32 -12.98
C LEU A 9 10.86 3.67 -12.29
N LEU A 10 9.78 4.33 -11.83
CA LEU A 10 9.88 5.66 -11.22
C LEU A 10 10.03 5.61 -9.71
N ALA A 11 9.20 4.81 -9.06
CA ALA A 11 9.18 4.74 -7.60
C ALA A 11 8.64 3.40 -7.09
N VAL A 12 9.08 3.03 -5.89
CA VAL A 12 8.46 2.01 -5.05
C VAL A 12 7.84 2.73 -3.86
N VAL A 13 6.52 2.70 -3.74
CA VAL A 13 5.79 3.38 -2.66
C VAL A 13 5.17 2.32 -1.77
N PRO A 14 5.70 2.12 -0.55
CA PRO A 14 5.15 1.13 0.37
C PRO A 14 3.69 1.41 0.72
N ASN A 15 2.92 0.34 0.90
CA ASN A 15 1.65 0.42 1.59
C ASN A 15 1.87 0.22 3.10
N VAL A 16 0.90 0.67 3.88
CA VAL A 16 0.86 0.48 5.34
C VAL A 16 -0.50 -0.03 5.76
N LEU A 17 -0.52 -1.06 6.58
CA LEU A 17 -1.74 -1.53 7.24
C LEU A 17 -2.13 -0.53 8.32
N VAL A 18 -3.30 0.07 8.16
CA VAL A 18 -3.87 1.03 9.09
C VAL A 18 -5.23 0.58 9.61
N VAL A 19 -5.55 1.05 10.81
CA VAL A 19 -6.85 0.93 11.45
C VAL A 19 -7.32 2.29 11.96
N ASN A 20 -8.63 2.46 12.17
CA ASN A 20 -9.15 3.66 12.84
C ASN A 20 -8.71 3.68 14.31
N ALA A 21 -7.94 4.70 14.71
CA ALA A 21 -7.32 4.73 16.03
C ALA A 21 -8.30 4.83 17.20
N ALA A 22 -9.50 5.41 16.96
CA ALA A 22 -10.52 5.59 18.00
C ALA A 22 -11.52 4.43 18.05
N LYS A 23 -11.81 3.79 16.91
CA LYS A 23 -12.91 2.80 16.81
C LYS A 23 -12.42 1.35 16.77
N ASN A 24 -11.22 1.11 16.25
CA ASN A 24 -10.66 -0.24 16.18
C ASN A 24 -9.80 -0.52 17.41
N PRO A 25 -10.07 -1.61 18.16
CA PRO A 25 -9.33 -1.96 19.38
C PRO A 25 -7.91 -2.47 19.08
N ASP A 26 -7.67 -3.02 17.88
CA ASP A 26 -6.42 -3.70 17.54
C ASP A 26 -5.25 -2.70 17.45
N LYS A 27 -4.17 -3.01 18.16
CA LYS A 27 -2.98 -2.16 18.28
C LYS A 27 -1.75 -2.76 17.59
N SER A 28 -1.87 -3.95 17.07
CA SER A 28 -0.78 -4.68 16.41
C SER A 28 -1.31 -5.63 15.33
N VAL A 29 -0.43 -6.03 14.41
CA VAL A 29 -0.75 -7.05 13.39
C VAL A 29 -1.20 -8.36 14.04
N LYS A 30 -0.57 -8.75 15.16
CA LYS A 30 -0.95 -9.98 15.90
C LYS A 30 -2.37 -9.91 16.46
N GLU A 31 -2.79 -8.74 16.96
CA GLU A 31 -4.15 -8.55 17.47
C GLU A 31 -5.17 -8.59 16.32
N VAL A 32 -4.90 -7.97 15.18
CA VAL A 32 -5.74 -8.09 13.97
C VAL A 32 -5.91 -9.55 13.55
N ILE A 33 -4.82 -10.33 13.53
CA ILE A 33 -4.87 -11.75 13.17
C ILE A 33 -5.72 -12.53 14.20
N ALA A 34 -5.52 -12.28 15.50
CA ALA A 34 -6.28 -12.94 16.55
C ALA A 34 -7.78 -12.60 16.47
N HIS A 35 -8.10 -11.34 16.20
CA HIS A 35 -9.47 -10.87 16.00
C HIS A 35 -10.12 -11.54 14.77
N ALA A 36 -9.44 -11.52 13.62
CA ALA A 36 -9.93 -12.14 12.40
C ALA A 36 -10.13 -13.67 12.53
N LYS A 37 -9.29 -14.35 13.33
CA LYS A 37 -9.48 -15.78 13.64
C LYS A 37 -10.64 -16.06 14.56
N LYS A 38 -10.90 -15.16 15.51
CA LYS A 38 -12.02 -15.28 16.44
C LYS A 38 -13.37 -15.06 15.75
N GLU A 39 -13.41 -14.15 14.78
CA GLU A 39 -14.61 -13.75 14.05
C GLU A 39 -14.40 -13.82 12.53
N PRO A 40 -14.29 -15.03 11.93
CA PRO A 40 -14.00 -15.17 10.50
C PRO A 40 -15.04 -14.47 9.62
N GLY A 41 -14.58 -13.66 8.66
CA GLY A 41 -15.41 -12.92 7.72
C GLY A 41 -16.14 -11.70 8.30
N LYS A 42 -15.87 -11.32 9.56
CA LYS A 42 -16.46 -10.13 10.18
C LYS A 42 -15.62 -8.87 9.94
N LEU A 43 -14.29 -8.98 10.09
CA LEU A 43 -13.41 -7.86 9.80
C LEU A 43 -13.44 -7.51 8.32
N THR A 44 -13.65 -6.23 8.05
CA THR A 44 -13.67 -5.68 6.69
C THR A 44 -12.36 -4.99 6.36
N TYR A 45 -11.93 -5.05 5.08
CA TYR A 45 -10.83 -4.22 4.62
C TYR A 45 -11.17 -3.46 3.34
N ALA A 46 -10.81 -2.17 3.32
CA ALA A 46 -11.03 -1.30 2.17
C ALA A 46 -9.91 -1.41 1.15
N SER A 47 -10.24 -1.23 -0.14
CA SER A 47 -9.25 -1.02 -1.20
C SER A 47 -9.66 0.09 -2.15
N ALA A 48 -8.71 0.54 -2.97
CA ALA A 48 -8.95 1.51 -4.03
C ALA A 48 -9.63 0.90 -5.28
N GLY A 49 -10.03 -0.37 -5.18
CA GLY A 49 -10.68 -1.15 -6.24
C GLY A 49 -10.01 -2.50 -6.46
N ASN A 50 -10.71 -3.38 -7.18
CA ASN A 50 -10.23 -4.74 -7.48
C ASN A 50 -8.93 -4.70 -8.29
N GLY A 51 -7.96 -5.54 -7.91
CA GLY A 51 -6.66 -5.67 -8.59
C GLY A 51 -5.65 -4.56 -8.27
N THR A 52 -6.00 -3.57 -7.44
CA THR A 52 -5.04 -2.56 -6.98
C THR A 52 -4.03 -3.16 -5.99
N SER A 53 -2.88 -2.51 -5.79
CA SER A 53 -1.90 -2.94 -4.80
C SER A 53 -2.46 -3.03 -3.39
N ILE A 54 -3.40 -2.16 -3.06
CA ILE A 54 -4.12 -2.12 -1.78
C ILE A 54 -4.97 -3.38 -1.60
N HIS A 55 -5.71 -3.79 -2.65
CA HIS A 55 -6.47 -5.04 -2.66
C HIS A 55 -5.55 -6.25 -2.51
N LEU A 56 -4.52 -6.35 -3.38
CA LEU A 56 -3.60 -7.49 -3.38
C LEU A 56 -2.85 -7.62 -2.05
N ALA A 57 -2.48 -6.51 -1.40
CA ALA A 57 -1.86 -6.53 -0.08
C ALA A 57 -2.78 -7.18 0.97
N GLY A 58 -4.09 -6.89 0.93
CA GLY A 58 -5.08 -7.51 1.81
C GLY A 58 -5.24 -9.00 1.54
N GLU A 59 -5.33 -9.41 0.27
CA GLU A 59 -5.47 -10.82 -0.12
C GLU A 59 -4.24 -11.66 0.28
N VAL A 60 -3.03 -11.14 0.02
CA VAL A 60 -1.78 -11.80 0.44
C VAL A 60 -1.72 -11.92 1.96
N PHE A 61 -2.11 -10.86 2.68
CA PHE A 61 -2.17 -10.88 4.14
C PHE A 61 -3.13 -11.96 4.64
N ALA A 62 -4.36 -11.98 4.12
CA ALA A 62 -5.38 -12.96 4.51
C ALA A 62 -4.91 -14.40 4.27
N SER A 63 -4.32 -14.65 3.09
CA SER A 63 -3.77 -15.96 2.70
C SER A 63 -2.63 -16.39 3.62
N MET A 64 -1.63 -15.53 3.84
CA MET A 64 -0.43 -15.88 4.61
C MET A 64 -0.71 -15.98 6.12
N ALA A 65 -1.59 -15.14 6.65
CA ALA A 65 -1.99 -15.18 8.07
C ALA A 65 -3.03 -16.28 8.36
N GLY A 66 -3.61 -16.90 7.33
CA GLY A 66 -4.67 -17.90 7.46
C GLY A 66 -5.92 -17.32 8.11
N VAL A 67 -6.37 -16.14 7.66
CA VAL A 67 -7.54 -15.43 8.16
C VAL A 67 -8.55 -15.15 7.06
N ASN A 68 -9.82 -15.00 7.43
CA ASN A 68 -10.87 -14.58 6.52
C ASN A 68 -11.29 -13.14 6.88
N ILE A 69 -10.99 -12.19 5.99
CA ILE A 69 -11.37 -10.78 6.07
C ILE A 69 -12.17 -10.39 4.82
N LEU A 70 -13.20 -9.57 4.96
CA LEU A 70 -14.12 -9.23 3.89
C LEU A 70 -13.63 -8.00 3.11
N HIS A 71 -13.41 -8.15 1.81
CA HIS A 71 -12.99 -7.06 0.93
C HIS A 71 -14.14 -6.11 0.59
N ILE A 72 -13.91 -4.80 0.75
CA ILE A 72 -14.83 -3.71 0.36
C ILE A 72 -14.12 -2.82 -0.68
N PRO A 73 -14.43 -2.96 -1.98
CA PRO A 73 -13.80 -2.16 -3.04
C PRO A 73 -14.42 -0.77 -3.15
N TYR A 74 -13.57 0.25 -3.29
CA TYR A 74 -13.94 1.64 -3.56
C TYR A 74 -13.42 2.10 -4.92
N LYS A 75 -13.89 3.27 -5.37
CA LYS A 75 -13.40 3.92 -6.60
C LYS A 75 -12.21 4.86 -6.26
N GLY A 76 -11.11 4.29 -5.75
CA GLY A 76 -9.90 5.02 -5.35
C GLY A 76 -9.70 5.10 -3.82
N SER A 77 -8.50 5.55 -3.39
CA SER A 77 -8.15 5.66 -1.97
C SER A 77 -8.95 6.74 -1.23
N GLY A 78 -9.33 7.84 -1.89
CA GLY A 78 -10.05 8.95 -1.25
C GLY A 78 -11.32 8.52 -0.52
N PRO A 79 -12.33 7.96 -1.22
CA PRO A 79 -13.53 7.46 -0.57
C PRO A 79 -13.25 6.32 0.43
N ALA A 80 -12.28 5.44 0.16
CA ALA A 80 -11.90 4.37 1.08
C ALA A 80 -11.36 4.92 2.43
N ILE A 81 -10.47 5.92 2.39
CA ILE A 81 -9.97 6.59 3.60
C ILE A 81 -11.10 7.32 4.35
N THR A 82 -12.04 7.95 3.65
CA THR A 82 -13.17 8.62 4.28
C THR A 82 -13.98 7.63 5.14
N ASP A 83 -14.30 6.48 4.60
CA ASP A 83 -15.04 5.44 5.31
C ASP A 83 -14.20 4.79 6.41
N MET A 84 -12.89 4.63 6.21
CA MET A 84 -11.96 4.20 7.26
C MET A 84 -11.96 5.18 8.44
N LEU A 85 -11.88 6.48 8.19
CA LEU A 85 -11.95 7.54 9.22
C LEU A 85 -13.34 7.57 9.90
N GLY A 86 -14.39 7.29 9.14
CA GLY A 86 -15.76 7.11 9.64
C GLY A 86 -15.95 5.84 10.45
N GLY A 87 -15.01 4.88 10.38
CA GLY A 87 -15.09 3.56 11.02
C GLY A 87 -16.17 2.66 10.41
N GLN A 88 -16.42 2.82 9.10
CA GLN A 88 -17.30 1.95 8.31
C GLN A 88 -16.58 0.68 7.84
N VAL A 89 -15.25 0.71 7.83
CA VAL A 89 -14.37 -0.40 7.53
C VAL A 89 -13.28 -0.51 8.59
N ASP A 90 -12.77 -1.71 8.84
CA ASP A 90 -11.88 -2.01 9.96
C ASP A 90 -10.41 -1.83 9.62
N LEU A 91 -10.01 -2.22 8.40
CA LEU A 91 -8.62 -2.30 7.94
C LEU A 91 -8.45 -1.64 6.58
N MET A 92 -7.26 -1.13 6.30
CA MET A 92 -6.85 -0.73 4.95
C MET A 92 -5.33 -0.87 4.80
N PHE A 93 -4.88 -1.36 3.64
CA PHE A 93 -3.46 -1.44 3.26
C PHE A 93 -3.12 -0.28 2.32
N ASP A 94 -3.26 0.96 2.81
CA ASP A 94 -3.17 2.14 1.95
C ASP A 94 -1.72 2.56 1.66
N SER A 95 -1.53 3.36 0.60
CA SER A 95 -0.25 4.00 0.33
C SER A 95 0.20 4.84 1.52
N ILE A 96 1.48 4.77 1.90
CA ILE A 96 2.04 5.61 2.97
C ILE A 96 1.78 7.10 2.67
N THR A 97 1.91 7.53 1.43
CA THR A 97 1.68 8.93 1.03
C THR A 97 0.27 9.40 1.37
N SER A 98 -0.73 8.55 1.16
CA SER A 98 -2.14 8.84 1.45
C SER A 98 -2.45 8.74 2.95
N ALA A 99 -1.94 7.72 3.63
CA ALA A 99 -2.23 7.45 5.03
C ALA A 99 -1.47 8.36 6.02
N ARG A 100 -0.25 8.81 5.68
CA ARG A 100 0.66 9.56 6.56
C ARG A 100 0.03 10.76 7.27
N PRO A 101 -0.71 11.66 6.60
CA PRO A 101 -1.35 12.79 7.29
C PRO A 101 -2.34 12.37 8.37
N HIS A 102 -3.04 11.27 8.15
CA HIS A 102 -4.01 10.72 9.10
C HIS A 102 -3.35 9.96 10.26
N ILE A 103 -2.21 9.33 10.01
CA ILE A 103 -1.37 8.72 11.04
C ILE A 103 -0.76 9.81 11.93
N GLN A 104 -0.21 10.86 11.34
CA GLN A 104 0.39 11.99 12.07
C GLN A 104 -0.64 12.76 12.92
N SER A 105 -1.87 12.88 12.43
CA SER A 105 -2.98 13.50 13.20
C SER A 105 -3.60 12.57 14.25
N GLY A 106 -3.12 11.32 14.38
CA GLY A 106 -3.64 10.33 15.32
C GLY A 106 -5.01 9.76 14.99
N LYS A 107 -5.56 10.05 13.81
CA LYS A 107 -6.85 9.50 13.35
C LYS A 107 -6.74 8.04 12.90
N LEU A 108 -5.63 7.69 12.28
CA LEU A 108 -5.30 6.31 11.93
C LEU A 108 -4.09 5.82 12.73
N ARG A 109 -4.09 4.53 13.05
CA ARG A 109 -2.95 3.83 13.64
C ARG A 109 -2.31 2.94 12.59
N ALA A 110 -1.00 3.14 12.36
CA ALA A 110 -0.20 2.27 11.53
C ALA A 110 0.22 1.02 12.31
N LEU A 111 0.02 -0.16 11.75
CA LEU A 111 0.34 -1.44 12.38
C LEU A 111 1.53 -2.14 11.75
N GLY A 112 1.76 -1.94 10.44
CA GLY A 112 2.89 -2.55 9.75
C GLY A 112 2.97 -2.09 8.28
N VAL A 113 4.19 -1.90 7.78
CA VAL A 113 4.43 -1.63 6.36
C VAL A 113 4.50 -2.92 5.56
N THR A 114 4.10 -2.87 4.29
CA THR A 114 3.97 -4.06 3.45
C THR A 114 5.28 -4.53 2.82
N THR A 115 6.32 -3.72 2.89
CA THR A 115 7.65 -4.00 2.31
C THR A 115 8.50 -4.89 3.22
N ALA A 116 9.52 -5.55 2.64
CA ALA A 116 10.48 -6.38 3.39
C ALA A 116 11.32 -5.59 4.40
N LYS A 117 11.49 -4.28 4.18
CA LYS A 117 12.21 -3.36 5.09
C LYS A 117 11.28 -2.25 5.53
N ARG A 118 11.53 -1.70 6.74
CA ARG A 118 10.80 -0.54 7.25
C ARG A 118 10.96 0.66 6.32
N SER A 119 9.95 1.52 6.28
CA SER A 119 9.97 2.74 5.48
C SER A 119 10.63 3.88 6.26
N GLY A 120 11.50 4.67 5.59
CA GLY A 120 12.05 5.90 6.15
C GLY A 120 10.98 6.95 6.49
N ALA A 121 9.83 6.91 5.80
CA ALA A 121 8.69 7.80 6.08
C ALA A 121 7.94 7.44 7.38
N LEU A 122 8.08 6.19 7.87
CA LEU A 122 7.46 5.66 9.11
C LEU A 122 8.46 4.73 9.82
N PRO A 123 9.60 5.25 10.35
CA PRO A 123 10.70 4.42 10.86
C PRO A 123 10.32 3.57 12.08
N ASP A 124 9.36 4.05 12.87
CA ASP A 124 8.89 3.35 14.08
C ASP A 124 7.86 2.25 13.79
N VAL A 125 7.33 2.20 12.56
CA VAL A 125 6.35 1.19 12.16
C VAL A 125 7.09 -0.06 11.66
N PRO A 126 6.86 -1.24 12.26
CA PRO A 126 7.51 -2.48 11.84
C PRO A 126 7.02 -2.90 10.44
N THR A 127 7.71 -3.84 9.81
CA THR A 127 7.15 -4.55 8.66
C THR A 127 6.07 -5.54 9.13
N ILE A 128 5.11 -5.88 8.27
CA ILE A 128 4.11 -6.91 8.58
C ILE A 128 4.79 -8.26 8.85
N ALA A 129 5.91 -8.53 8.16
CA ALA A 129 6.73 -9.72 8.41
C ALA A 129 7.28 -9.76 9.84
N GLU A 130 7.89 -8.66 10.32
CA GLU A 130 8.36 -8.51 11.71
C GLU A 130 7.22 -8.61 12.72
N ALA A 131 6.06 -8.07 12.35
CA ALA A 131 4.92 -7.92 13.25
C ALA A 131 4.05 -9.18 13.39
N GLY A 132 4.34 -10.27 12.66
CA GLY A 132 3.65 -11.55 12.88
C GLY A 132 3.27 -12.36 11.65
N VAL A 133 3.64 -11.94 10.43
CA VAL A 133 3.42 -12.69 9.19
C VAL A 133 4.75 -12.92 8.47
N PRO A 134 5.59 -13.85 8.93
CA PRO A 134 6.93 -14.08 8.35
C PRO A 134 6.88 -14.31 6.84
N GLY A 135 7.76 -13.64 6.10
CA GLY A 135 7.84 -13.73 4.64
C GLY A 135 6.81 -12.88 3.89
N TYR A 136 5.95 -12.14 4.58
CA TYR A 136 5.04 -11.20 3.93
C TYR A 136 5.82 -10.07 3.27
N GLU A 137 5.59 -9.88 1.97
CA GLU A 137 6.13 -8.77 1.21
C GLU A 137 5.19 -8.43 0.06
N VAL A 138 4.73 -7.17 0.02
CA VAL A 138 4.04 -6.56 -1.12
C VAL A 138 4.66 -5.18 -1.34
N SER A 139 5.42 -5.05 -2.42
CA SER A 139 6.16 -3.84 -2.77
C SER A 139 5.55 -3.20 -4.02
N PRO A 140 4.57 -2.30 -3.88
CA PRO A 140 3.97 -1.60 -5.01
C PRO A 140 4.99 -0.71 -5.71
N TRP A 141 4.92 -0.69 -7.04
CA TRP A 141 5.81 0.11 -7.88
C TRP A 141 5.03 0.91 -8.91
N PHE A 142 5.62 2.03 -9.32
CA PHE A 142 5.13 2.90 -10.38
C PHE A 142 6.14 2.94 -11.51
N ALA A 143 5.69 2.67 -12.72
CA ALA A 143 6.52 2.69 -13.91
C ALA A 143 5.79 3.34 -15.09
N VAL A 144 6.58 3.85 -16.04
CA VAL A 144 6.06 4.37 -17.30
C VAL A 144 6.29 3.34 -18.39
N PHE A 145 5.25 3.15 -19.20
CA PHE A 145 5.28 2.28 -20.38
C PHE A 145 4.84 3.07 -21.61
N ALA A 146 5.34 2.68 -22.76
CA ALA A 146 4.86 3.12 -24.06
C ALA A 146 4.05 1.99 -24.73
N PRO A 147 3.24 2.30 -25.77
CA PRO A 147 2.67 1.26 -26.62
C PRO A 147 3.74 0.38 -27.25
N ALA A 148 3.41 -0.91 -27.46
CA ALA A 148 4.30 -1.80 -28.21
C ALA A 148 4.57 -1.22 -29.62
N GLY A 149 5.81 -1.40 -30.11
CA GLY A 149 6.21 -0.85 -31.40
C GLY A 149 6.65 0.62 -31.37
N THR A 150 6.67 1.29 -30.22
CA THR A 150 7.34 2.59 -30.07
C THR A 150 8.81 2.47 -30.48
N PRO A 151 9.34 3.37 -31.35
CA PRO A 151 10.72 3.30 -31.80
C PRO A 151 11.73 3.25 -30.65
N PRO A 152 12.76 2.39 -30.71
CA PRO A 152 13.73 2.22 -29.62
C PRO A 152 14.42 3.51 -29.19
N GLU A 153 14.70 4.40 -30.12
CA GLU A 153 15.31 5.71 -29.85
C GLU A 153 14.39 6.63 -29.04
N VAL A 154 13.06 6.53 -29.24
CA VAL A 154 12.07 7.27 -28.45
C VAL A 154 12.02 6.71 -27.04
N VAL A 155 11.97 5.38 -26.89
CA VAL A 155 12.01 4.71 -25.59
C VAL A 155 13.29 5.08 -24.82
N ALA A 156 14.45 5.04 -25.48
CA ALA A 156 15.73 5.39 -24.85
C ALA A 156 15.77 6.87 -24.42
N LYS A 157 15.26 7.79 -25.27
CA LYS A 157 15.17 9.22 -24.94
C LYS A 157 14.26 9.47 -23.73
N LEU A 158 13.07 8.85 -23.71
CA LEU A 158 12.14 8.97 -22.60
C LEU A 158 12.73 8.37 -21.32
N ASN A 159 13.35 7.19 -21.39
CA ASN A 159 14.03 6.58 -20.26
C ASN A 159 15.09 7.53 -19.66
N LYS A 160 15.95 8.11 -20.51
CA LYS A 160 16.98 9.06 -20.06
C LYS A 160 16.35 10.27 -19.36
N VAL A 161 15.38 10.94 -20.00
CA VAL A 161 14.74 12.15 -19.46
C VAL A 161 14.04 11.87 -18.13
N LEU A 162 13.30 10.76 -18.03
CA LEU A 162 12.63 10.38 -16.79
C LEU A 162 13.63 10.08 -15.67
N ASN A 163 14.67 9.30 -15.94
CA ASN A 163 15.69 9.00 -14.94
C ASN A 163 16.49 10.23 -14.50
N ASP A 164 16.73 11.20 -15.40
CA ASP A 164 17.37 12.46 -15.05
C ASP A 164 16.43 13.31 -14.16
N ALA A 165 15.15 13.45 -14.54
CA ALA A 165 14.15 14.18 -13.76
C ALA A 165 13.93 13.59 -12.35
N MET A 166 13.98 12.25 -12.21
CA MET A 166 13.88 11.58 -10.92
C MET A 166 15.06 11.82 -9.97
N LYS A 167 16.19 12.32 -10.48
CA LYS A 167 17.38 12.67 -9.69
C LYS A 167 17.41 14.14 -9.26
N GLU A 168 16.53 14.97 -9.82
CA GLU A 168 16.50 16.39 -9.49
C GLU A 168 16.03 16.59 -8.04
N PRO A 169 16.71 17.48 -7.26
CA PRO A 169 16.39 17.73 -5.85
C PRO A 169 14.92 18.10 -5.60
N ASP A 170 14.34 18.93 -6.48
CA ASP A 170 12.93 19.34 -6.34
C ASP A 170 11.95 18.18 -6.56
N THR A 171 12.30 17.25 -7.45
CA THR A 171 11.52 16.05 -7.70
C THR A 171 11.59 15.10 -6.49
N LEU A 172 12.79 14.82 -5.98
CA LEU A 172 13.01 14.00 -4.80
C LEU A 172 12.24 14.55 -3.60
N LYS A 173 12.34 15.86 -3.34
CA LYS A 173 11.64 16.53 -2.23
C LYS A 173 10.12 16.40 -2.30
N LYS A 174 9.54 16.28 -3.50
CA LYS A 174 8.08 16.09 -3.68
C LYS A 174 7.65 14.63 -3.52
N LEU A 175 8.58 13.68 -3.61
CA LEU A 175 8.31 12.24 -3.48
C LEU A 175 8.52 11.70 -2.06
N GLU A 176 9.23 12.43 -1.19
CA GLU A 176 9.42 12.17 0.24
C GLU A 176 8.21 12.68 1.07
#